data_9723127bbc5352d7a442e9ac7d1503e2
#
_entry.id   9723127bbc5352d7a442e9ac7d1503e2
#
_cell.length_a   1.000
_cell.length_b   1.000
_cell.length_c   1.000
_cell.angle_alpha   90.00
_cell.angle_beta   90.00
_cell.angle_gamma   90.00
#
_symmetry.space_group_name_H-M   'P 1'
#
loop_
_entity.id
_entity.type
_entity.pdbx_description
1 polymer ?
#
loop_
_entity_poly.entity_id
_entity_poly.type
_entity_poly.pdbx_seq_one_letter_code
_entity_poly.pdbx_strand_id
1 'polypeptide(L)' 'MSKSILKTFGSNARRLRLRRKLTQEQLAELSFLHPNYIGGIERGERNLSLINIVRLSRALQCRIGDLFAGISTSEKSDN' A
#
# COMPACT_ATOMS: atom_id res chain seq x y z
N MET A 1 -3.87 15.46 -8.31
CA MET A 1 -4.33 14.18 -8.87
C MET A 1 -4.12 13.05 -7.87
N SER A 2 -5.03 12.10 -7.87
CA SER A 2 -4.93 10.97 -6.93
C SER A 2 -3.70 10.10 -7.15
N LYS A 3 -2.98 10.26 -8.27
CA LYS A 3 -1.77 9.49 -8.53
C LYS A 3 -0.69 9.71 -7.48
N SER A 4 -0.57 10.93 -6.93
CA SER A 4 0.45 11.16 -5.90
C SER A 4 0.09 10.44 -4.61
N ILE A 5 -1.20 10.34 -4.29
CA ILE A 5 -1.65 9.55 -3.13
C ILE A 5 -1.33 8.07 -3.34
N LEU A 6 -1.64 7.54 -4.52
CA LEU A 6 -1.41 6.13 -4.81
C LEU A 6 0.08 5.79 -4.80
N LYS A 7 0.92 6.67 -5.32
CA LYS A 7 2.35 6.45 -5.33
C LYS A 7 2.94 6.49 -3.93
N THR A 8 2.50 7.46 -3.12
CA THR A 8 2.97 7.55 -1.73
C THR A 8 2.55 6.31 -0.95
N PHE A 9 1.29 5.92 -1.08
CA PHE A 9 0.79 4.71 -0.44
C PHE A 9 1.58 3.48 -0.88
N GLY A 10 1.78 3.33 -2.19
CA GLY A 10 2.51 2.18 -2.74
C GLY A 10 3.96 2.14 -2.28
N SER A 11 4.60 3.29 -2.22
CA SER A 11 5.97 3.40 -1.72
C SER A 11 6.04 3.00 -0.24
N ASN A 12 5.06 3.42 0.56
CA ASN A 12 4.99 3.01 1.96
C ASN A 12 4.81 1.51 2.09
N ALA A 13 3.91 0.93 1.29
CA ALA A 13 3.67 -0.51 1.31
C ALA A 13 4.94 -1.28 0.98
N ARG A 14 5.68 -0.83 -0.05
CA ARG A 14 6.93 -1.49 -0.44
C ARG A 14 7.97 -1.39 0.67
N ARG A 15 8.12 -0.22 1.26
CA ARG A 15 9.09 -0.01 2.34
C ARG A 15 8.77 -0.91 3.53
N LEU A 16 7.50 -1.00 3.92
CA LEU A 16 7.07 -1.84 5.03
C LEU A 16 7.26 -3.32 4.72
N ARG A 17 7.01 -3.72 3.47
CA ARG A 17 7.25 -5.08 3.03
C ARG A 17 8.73 -5.46 3.14
N LEU A 18 9.58 -4.59 2.62
CA LEU A 18 11.03 -4.86 2.63
C LEU A 18 11.59 -4.87 4.06
N ARG A 19 11.04 -4.04 4.94
CA ARG A 19 11.43 -4.04 6.34
C ARG A 19 11.17 -5.40 6.99
N ARG A 20 10.09 -6.05 6.58
CA ARG A 20 9.76 -7.39 7.07
C ARG A 20 10.43 -8.51 6.28
N LYS A 21 11.24 -8.15 5.30
CA LYS A 21 11.97 -9.11 4.46
C LYS A 21 11.02 -10.05 3.72
N LEU A 22 9.90 -9.52 3.28
CA LEU A 22 8.92 -10.28 2.51
C LEU A 22 9.10 -10.01 1.03
N THR A 23 8.90 -11.05 0.21
CA THR A 23 8.74 -10.87 -1.24
C THR A 23 7.31 -10.40 -1.53
N GLN A 24 7.08 -9.93 -2.75
CA GLN A 24 5.72 -9.58 -3.17
C GLN A 24 4.80 -10.79 -3.10
N GLU A 25 5.30 -11.96 -3.47
CA GLU A 25 4.51 -13.20 -3.40
C GLU A 25 4.14 -13.56 -1.98
N GLN A 26 5.08 -13.40 -1.06
CA GLN A 26 4.81 -13.69 0.35
C GLN A 26 3.79 -12.71 0.93
N LEU A 27 3.90 -11.43 0.58
CA LEU A 27 2.93 -10.44 1.04
C LEU A 27 1.55 -10.73 0.45
N ALA A 28 1.50 -11.13 -0.82
CA ALA A 28 0.24 -11.49 -1.47
C ALA A 28 -0.44 -12.64 -0.73
N GLU A 29 0.31 -13.67 -0.40
CA GLU A 29 -0.23 -14.82 0.32
C GLU A 29 -0.77 -14.41 1.69
N LEU A 30 -0.01 -13.62 2.44
CA LEU A 30 -0.41 -13.19 3.78
C LEU A 30 -1.62 -12.26 3.75
N SER A 31 -1.78 -11.48 2.69
CA SER A 31 -2.86 -10.50 2.57
C SER A 31 -4.07 -11.03 1.82
N PHE A 32 -3.99 -12.26 1.29
CA PHE A 32 -5.04 -12.86 0.46
C PHE A 32 -5.28 -12.03 -0.82
N LEU A 33 -4.19 -11.48 -1.37
CA LEU A 33 -4.23 -10.71 -2.61
C LEU A 33 -3.33 -11.36 -3.64
N HIS A 34 -3.56 -11.06 -4.92
CA HIS A 34 -2.74 -11.61 -5.98
C HIS A 34 -1.39 -10.90 -6.05
N PRO A 35 -0.28 -11.61 -6.34
CA PRO A 35 1.05 -10.98 -6.44
C PRO A 35 1.11 -9.83 -7.44
N ASN A 36 0.44 -9.95 -8.59
CA ASN A 36 0.41 -8.87 -9.58
C ASN A 36 -0.28 -7.62 -9.02
N TYR A 37 -1.28 -7.82 -8.18
CA TYR A 37 -1.96 -6.71 -7.52
C TYR A 37 -1.02 -6.01 -6.55
N ILE A 38 -0.24 -6.78 -5.78
CA ILE A 38 0.77 -6.20 -4.87
C ILE A 38 1.74 -5.34 -5.65
N GLY A 39 2.25 -5.84 -6.78
CA GLY A 39 3.16 -5.07 -7.62
C GLY A 39 2.52 -3.78 -8.11
N GLY A 40 1.26 -3.86 -8.54
CA GLY A 40 0.52 -2.68 -8.98
C GLY A 40 0.34 -1.65 -7.88
N ILE A 41 0.04 -2.12 -6.65
CA ILE A 41 -0.07 -1.24 -5.49
C ILE A 41 1.24 -0.49 -5.27
N GLU A 42 2.35 -1.22 -5.29
CA GLU A 42 3.65 -0.62 -4.99
C GLU A 42 4.09 0.38 -6.05
N ARG A 43 3.62 0.20 -7.28
CA ARG A 43 3.90 1.15 -8.37
C ARG A 43 2.94 2.34 -8.38
N GLY A 44 1.95 2.36 -7.49
CA GLY A 44 0.96 3.44 -7.44
C GLY A 44 -0.09 3.33 -8.53
N GLU A 45 -0.39 2.12 -8.99
CA GLU A 45 -1.32 1.88 -10.08
C GLU A 45 -2.69 1.38 -9.65
N ARG A 46 -2.87 1.13 -8.35
CA ARG A 46 -4.12 0.57 -7.85
C ARG A 46 -4.72 1.45 -6.76
N ASN A 47 -6.01 1.67 -6.89
CA ASN A 47 -6.80 2.36 -5.88
C ASN A 47 -7.49 1.29 -5.04
N LEU A 48 -6.96 1.02 -3.86
CA LEU A 48 -7.40 -0.10 -3.04
C LEU A 48 -8.75 0.17 -2.40
N SER A 49 -9.53 -0.91 -2.30
CA SER A 49 -10.72 -0.88 -1.46
C SER A 49 -10.29 -0.78 0.02
N LEU A 50 -11.20 -0.33 0.84
CA LEU A 50 -10.98 -0.25 2.28
C LEU A 50 -10.60 -1.62 2.85
N ILE A 51 -11.30 -2.67 2.40
CA ILE A 51 -11.04 -4.03 2.86
C ILE A 51 -9.62 -4.45 2.52
N ASN A 52 -9.16 -4.15 1.31
CA ASN A 52 -7.82 -4.54 0.90
C ASN A 52 -6.74 -3.75 1.63
N ILE A 53 -7.01 -2.51 1.99
CA ILE A 53 -6.10 -1.73 2.83
C ILE A 53 -5.92 -2.42 4.19
N VAL A 54 -7.02 -2.86 4.80
CA VAL A 54 -6.97 -3.55 6.08
C VAL A 54 -6.21 -4.88 5.95
N ARG A 55 -6.49 -5.65 4.89
CA ARG A 55 -5.78 -6.90 4.64
C ARG A 55 -4.28 -6.67 4.53
N LEU A 56 -3.89 -5.64 3.80
CA LEU A 56 -2.48 -5.30 3.60
C LEU A 56 -1.83 -4.90 4.92
N SER A 57 -2.50 -4.06 5.70
CA SER A 57 -2.00 -3.63 6.99
C SER A 57 -1.75 -4.81 7.93
N ARG A 58 -2.70 -5.75 7.99
CA ARG A 58 -2.55 -6.94 8.82
C ARG A 58 -1.38 -7.81 8.38
N ALA A 59 -1.25 -8.01 7.08
CA ALA A 59 -0.16 -8.82 6.52
C ALA A 59 1.20 -8.18 6.81
N LEU A 60 1.27 -6.86 6.75
CA LEU A 60 2.50 -6.12 7.02
C LEU A 60 2.74 -5.94 8.52
N GLN A 61 1.78 -6.28 9.37
CA GLN A 61 1.84 -6.09 10.81
C GLN A 61 2.17 -4.63 11.15
N CYS A 62 1.50 -3.73 10.45
CA CYS A 62 1.67 -2.29 10.66
C CYS A 62 0.32 -1.67 10.97
N ARG A 63 0.35 -0.42 11.40
CA ARG A 63 -0.87 0.36 11.56
C ARG A 63 -1.34 0.82 10.19
N ILE A 64 -2.65 0.97 10.04
CA ILE A 64 -3.21 1.52 8.80
C ILE A 64 -2.57 2.87 8.49
N GLY A 65 -2.38 3.70 9.53
CA GLY A 65 -1.75 5.01 9.35
C GLY A 65 -0.35 4.96 8.77
N ASP A 66 0.39 3.88 9.02
CA ASP A 66 1.73 3.75 8.47
C ASP A 66 1.74 3.69 6.95
N LEU A 67 0.66 3.15 6.37
CA LEU A 67 0.52 3.10 4.91
C LEU A 67 0.24 4.48 4.32
N PHE A 68 -0.27 5.40 5.13
CA PHE A 68 -0.63 6.74 4.69
C PHE A 68 0.41 7.80 5.07
N ALA A 69 1.55 7.38 5.57
CA ALA A 69 2.60 8.32 5.96
C ALA A 69 2.99 9.22 4.80
N GLY A 70 3.06 10.52 5.04
CA GLY A 70 3.43 11.48 4.01
C GLY A 70 2.29 11.95 3.13
N ILE A 71 1.08 11.43 3.32
CA ILE A 71 -0.09 11.89 2.57
C ILE A 71 -0.74 13.01 3.38
N SER A 72 -0.92 14.16 2.72
CA SER A 72 -1.53 15.33 3.36
C SER A 72 -2.99 15.45 2.93
N THR A 73 -3.87 15.63 3.90
CA THR A 73 -5.29 15.85 3.62
C THR A 73 -5.59 17.29 3.29
N SER A 74 -4.62 18.21 3.48
CA SER A 74 -4.79 19.60 3.09
C SER A 74 -4.42 19.84 1.63
N GLU A 75 -3.97 18.82 0.93
CA GLU A 75 -3.52 18.89 -0.45
C GLU A 75 -4.70 19.02 -1.39
N LYS A 76 -4.82 20.15 -2.06
CA LYS A 76 -5.95 20.38 -2.97
C LYS A 76 -5.74 19.77 -4.34
N SER A 77 -4.51 19.73 -4.78
CA SER A 77 -4.19 19.32 -6.15
C SER A 77 -4.33 17.82 -6.38
N ASP A 78 -4.60 17.08 -5.34
CA ASP A 78 -4.74 15.63 -5.44
C ASP A 78 -6.13 15.17 -5.87
N ASN A 79 -7.01 16.10 -6.11
CA ASN A 79 -8.36 15.73 -6.55
C ASN A 79 -8.50 15.70 -8.04
#